data_1aa94b104b538a651cb0eb7dd08b3063
#
_entry.id   1aa94b104b538a651cb0eb7dd08b3063
#
_cell.length_a   1.000
_cell.length_b   1.000
_cell.length_c   1.000
_cell.angle_alpha   90.00
_cell.angle_beta   90.00
_cell.angle_gamma   90.00
#
_symmetry.space_group_name_H-M   'P 1'
#
loop_
_entity.id
_entity.type
_entity.pdbx_description
1 polymer ?
#
loop_
_entity_poly.entity_id
_entity_poly.type
_entity_poly.pdbx_seq_one_letter_code
_entity_poly.pdbx_strand_id
1 'polypeptide(L)'
;MLENPSTPLSTGARPSYAGIWVPIVTPFADDATRSVDYGALYTLVARYRTQGVAGFVACGSTGEAAALTDQEQADVLDTVRAAADGLPVVMGVSGSALAPVLERMLRLAEHRPAAFLIPAPSYIRPSQDGIVEYFTALADASPVPVLLYDIPYRTGASIDAETLLALAAHPNIHGIKDCGGDADKTQRVIADGRLQVLAGEDAQVFGTLCAGGVGAIIAAAHVRTELFVEMVRAVQEQRLNDARQLHHALAPVIRLLFAATNPGPLKAWLAAEGQVKNVLRAPMAAASEALGQALVEAVGRV
;
A
#
# COMPACT_ATOMS: atom_id res chain seq x y z
N MET A 1 42.41 0.18 15.52
CA MET A 1 41.37 -0.82 15.83
C MET A 1 40.04 -0.09 15.78
N LEU A 2 39.32 -0.24 14.70
CA LEU A 2 37.98 0.32 14.56
C LEU A 2 37.01 -0.81 14.90
N GLU A 3 36.27 -0.66 15.97
CA GLU A 3 35.25 -1.61 16.40
C GLU A 3 34.10 -1.61 15.41
N ASN A 4 33.75 -2.79 14.94
CA ASN A 4 32.67 -3.07 14.02
C ASN A 4 31.37 -3.26 14.84
N PRO A 5 30.37 -2.37 14.74
CA PRO A 5 29.10 -2.56 15.45
C PRO A 5 28.14 -3.37 14.62
N SER A 6 28.41 -4.66 14.45
CA SER A 6 27.39 -5.62 14.00
C SER A 6 26.59 -6.11 15.21
N THR A 7 25.60 -5.33 15.62
CA THR A 7 24.57 -5.82 16.53
C THR A 7 23.68 -6.80 15.74
N PRO A 8 23.57 -8.09 16.14
CA PRO A 8 22.66 -9.01 15.45
C PRO A 8 21.23 -8.55 15.65
N LEU A 9 20.47 -8.48 14.55
CA LEU A 9 19.03 -8.28 14.57
C LEU A 9 18.39 -9.28 15.53
N SER A 10 17.58 -8.77 16.44
CA SER A 10 16.80 -9.55 17.42
C SER A 10 16.09 -10.71 16.73
N THR A 11 16.24 -11.91 17.28
CA THR A 11 15.51 -13.14 16.89
C THR A 11 14.04 -13.12 17.35
N GLY A 12 13.38 -11.96 17.30
CA GLY A 12 11.95 -11.79 17.52
C GLY A 12 11.14 -12.38 16.35
N ALA A 13 9.92 -12.84 16.64
CA ALA A 13 8.98 -13.28 15.62
C ALA A 13 8.79 -12.20 14.56
N ARG A 14 8.73 -12.58 13.26
CA ARG A 14 8.47 -11.64 12.15
C ARG A 14 7.16 -10.89 12.43
N PRO A 15 7.09 -9.57 12.19
CA PRO A 15 5.85 -8.83 12.35
C PRO A 15 4.76 -9.38 11.43
N SER A 16 3.52 -9.39 11.92
CA SER A 16 2.37 -9.80 11.12
C SER A 16 1.86 -8.62 10.30
N TYR A 17 1.61 -8.85 9.01
CA TYR A 17 0.93 -7.90 8.12
C TYR A 17 -0.52 -8.33 7.84
N ALA A 18 -1.07 -9.26 8.60
CA ALA A 18 -2.45 -9.73 8.43
C ALA A 18 -3.47 -8.61 8.59
N GLY A 19 -4.54 -8.65 7.79
CA GLY A 19 -5.63 -7.69 7.86
C GLY A 19 -5.65 -6.65 6.73
N ILE A 20 -6.42 -5.59 6.93
CA ILE A 20 -6.61 -4.51 5.95
C ILE A 20 -5.68 -3.34 6.28
N TRP A 21 -4.90 -2.94 5.30
CA TRP A 21 -4.01 -1.78 5.34
C TRP A 21 -4.53 -0.70 4.39
N VAL A 22 -4.64 0.52 4.89
CA VAL A 22 -5.12 1.65 4.08
C VAL A 22 -3.94 2.40 3.48
N PRO A 23 -3.74 2.37 2.14
CA PRO A 23 -2.75 3.22 1.49
C PRO A 23 -3.30 4.65 1.44
N ILE A 24 -3.04 5.41 2.49
CA ILE A 24 -3.72 6.69 2.76
C ILE A 24 -3.50 7.69 1.62
N VAL A 25 -4.55 8.39 1.18
CA VAL A 25 -4.42 9.53 0.26
C VAL A 25 -3.69 10.68 0.94
N THR A 26 -2.97 11.49 0.17
CA THR A 26 -2.43 12.76 0.65
C THR A 26 -3.41 13.89 0.28
N PRO A 27 -4.13 14.48 1.24
CA PRO A 27 -4.98 15.62 0.99
C PRO A 27 -4.16 16.84 0.58
N PHE A 28 -4.66 17.61 -0.38
CA PHE A 28 -4.08 18.89 -0.77
C PHE A 28 -5.08 20.00 -0.52
N ALA A 29 -4.57 21.19 -0.12
CA ALA A 29 -5.35 22.40 -0.04
C ALA A 29 -5.73 22.90 -1.45
N ASP A 30 -6.85 23.62 -1.54
CA ASP A 30 -7.26 24.29 -2.78
C ASP A 30 -6.66 25.68 -2.82
N ASP A 31 -5.32 25.73 -2.89
CA ASP A 31 -4.52 26.94 -3.01
C ASP A 31 -3.65 26.91 -4.28
N ALA A 32 -2.95 27.98 -4.56
CA ALA A 32 -2.13 28.10 -5.77
C ALA A 32 -0.99 27.08 -5.84
N THR A 33 -0.52 26.58 -4.69
CA THR A 33 0.59 25.63 -4.58
C THR A 33 0.11 24.20 -4.41
N ARG A 34 -1.20 23.99 -4.13
CA ARG A 34 -1.77 22.71 -3.74
C ARG A 34 -0.95 22.11 -2.58
N SER A 35 -0.75 22.91 -1.54
CA SER A 35 0.03 22.49 -0.35
C SER A 35 -0.60 21.27 0.30
N VAL A 36 0.20 20.46 0.99
CA VAL A 36 -0.31 19.29 1.73
C VAL A 36 -1.17 19.78 2.89
N ASP A 37 -2.40 19.28 2.97
CA ASP A 37 -3.30 19.53 4.11
C ASP A 37 -3.08 18.47 5.19
N TYR A 38 -2.09 18.71 6.05
CA TYR A 38 -1.75 17.81 7.15
C TYR A 38 -2.87 17.68 8.18
N GLY A 39 -3.72 18.71 8.34
CA GLY A 39 -4.88 18.66 9.24
C GLY A 39 -5.94 17.67 8.75
N ALA A 40 -6.29 17.74 7.46
CA ALA A 40 -7.18 16.76 6.84
C ALA A 40 -6.56 15.35 6.84
N LEU A 41 -5.26 15.21 6.58
CA LEU A 41 -4.55 13.94 6.63
C LEU A 41 -4.65 13.31 8.04
N TYR A 42 -4.34 14.08 9.08
CA TYR A 42 -4.44 13.62 10.46
C TYR A 42 -5.85 13.13 10.80
N THR A 43 -6.86 13.92 10.45
CA THR A 43 -8.29 13.61 10.72
C THR A 43 -8.70 12.32 9.99
N LEU A 44 -8.25 12.15 8.75
CA LEU A 44 -8.56 10.98 7.93
C LEU A 44 -7.99 9.69 8.56
N VAL A 45 -6.71 9.72 8.94
CA VAL A 45 -6.04 8.59 9.60
C VAL A 45 -6.70 8.26 10.94
N ALA A 46 -6.97 9.27 11.78
CA ALA A 46 -7.64 9.11 13.07
C ALA A 46 -9.03 8.46 12.93
N ARG A 47 -9.77 8.77 11.85
CA ARG A 47 -11.03 8.11 11.50
C ARG A 47 -10.84 6.63 11.19
N TYR A 48 -9.93 6.29 10.26
CA TYR A 48 -9.76 4.90 9.84
C TYR A 48 -9.16 4.01 10.92
N ARG A 49 -8.32 4.56 11.81
CA ARG A 49 -7.76 3.86 12.96
C ARG A 49 -8.81 3.15 13.81
N THR A 50 -10.00 3.74 13.94
CA THR A 50 -11.10 3.20 14.75
C THR A 50 -11.94 2.14 14.03
N GLN A 51 -11.65 1.85 12.76
CA GLN A 51 -12.44 0.95 11.93
C GLN A 51 -11.85 -0.47 11.79
N GLY A 52 -10.87 -0.82 12.64
CA GLY A 52 -10.30 -2.16 12.70
C GLY A 52 -9.24 -2.46 11.63
N VAL A 53 -8.65 -1.42 11.02
CA VAL A 53 -7.53 -1.59 10.08
C VAL A 53 -6.29 -2.11 10.80
N ALA A 54 -5.47 -2.90 10.11
CA ALA A 54 -4.20 -3.41 10.62
C ALA A 54 -3.10 -2.33 10.66
N GLY A 55 -3.19 -1.32 9.82
CA GLY A 55 -2.24 -0.23 9.73
C GLY A 55 -2.44 0.62 8.48
N PHE A 56 -1.46 1.47 8.22
CA PHE A 56 -1.49 2.42 7.11
C PHE A 56 -0.26 2.28 6.22
N VAL A 57 -0.41 2.68 4.94
CA VAL A 57 0.73 2.88 4.04
C VAL A 57 0.78 4.35 3.67
N ALA A 58 1.79 5.07 4.13
CA ALA A 58 2.07 6.44 3.75
C ALA A 58 2.85 6.48 2.43
N CYS A 59 2.64 7.50 1.63
CA CYS A 59 3.39 7.74 0.38
C CYS A 59 3.42 6.55 -0.60
N GLY A 60 2.33 5.76 -0.64
CA GLY A 60 2.10 4.81 -1.74
C GLY A 60 1.63 5.52 -3.02
N SER A 61 1.31 4.76 -4.07
CA SER A 61 0.76 5.30 -5.33
C SER A 61 -0.54 6.10 -5.09
N THR A 62 -1.40 5.61 -4.20
CA THR A 62 -2.65 6.27 -3.79
C THR A 62 -2.39 7.60 -3.06
N GLY A 63 -1.26 7.72 -2.36
CA GLY A 63 -0.82 8.93 -1.68
C GLY A 63 -0.11 9.94 -2.59
N GLU A 64 -0.09 9.74 -3.91
CA GLU A 64 0.53 10.64 -4.88
C GLU A 64 2.02 10.94 -4.57
N ALA A 65 2.75 9.96 -4.05
CA ALA A 65 4.14 10.13 -3.58
C ALA A 65 5.08 10.75 -4.63
N ALA A 66 4.87 10.44 -5.91
CA ALA A 66 5.68 11.00 -7.01
C ALA A 66 5.52 12.53 -7.19
N ALA A 67 4.44 13.11 -6.65
CA ALA A 67 4.17 14.55 -6.68
C ALA A 67 4.56 15.27 -5.38
N LEU A 68 5.15 14.55 -4.41
CA LEU A 68 5.63 15.09 -3.14
C LEU A 68 7.15 15.29 -3.17
N THR A 69 7.60 16.38 -2.57
CA THR A 69 9.04 16.56 -2.27
C THR A 69 9.48 15.57 -1.20
N ASP A 70 10.79 15.37 -1.07
CA ASP A 70 11.35 14.49 -0.03
C ASP A 70 10.94 14.94 1.39
N GLN A 71 10.89 16.27 1.63
CA GLN A 71 10.44 16.81 2.91
C GLN A 71 8.94 16.55 3.15
N GLU A 72 8.09 16.77 2.14
CA GLU A 72 6.66 16.48 2.26
C GLU A 72 6.41 14.98 2.51
N GLN A 73 7.21 14.08 1.92
CA GLN A 73 7.09 12.65 2.20
C GLN A 73 7.41 12.32 3.66
N ALA A 74 8.44 12.95 4.23
CA ALA A 74 8.78 12.80 5.65
C ALA A 74 7.68 13.35 6.56
N ASP A 75 7.18 14.56 6.27
CA ASP A 75 6.13 15.21 7.06
C ASP A 75 4.80 14.43 6.99
N VAL A 76 4.47 13.84 5.82
CA VAL A 76 3.33 12.93 5.64
C VAL A 76 3.49 11.69 6.51
N LEU A 77 4.68 11.06 6.51
CA LEU A 77 4.94 9.90 7.36
C LEU A 77 4.76 10.23 8.83
N ASP A 78 5.33 11.34 9.30
CA ASP A 78 5.22 11.76 10.71
C ASP A 78 3.77 12.07 11.09
N THR A 79 3.02 12.75 10.20
CA THR A 79 1.60 13.04 10.43
C THR A 79 0.76 11.77 10.53
N VAL A 80 0.97 10.82 9.59
CA VAL A 80 0.25 9.54 9.60
C VAL A 80 0.59 8.74 10.85
N ARG A 81 1.88 8.69 11.27
CA ARG A 81 2.30 7.98 12.48
C ARG A 81 1.69 8.58 13.74
N ALA A 82 1.68 9.91 13.84
CA ALA A 82 1.05 10.60 14.98
C ALA A 82 -0.45 10.31 15.08
N ALA A 83 -1.17 10.30 13.95
CA ALA A 83 -2.60 10.04 13.92
C ALA A 83 -2.96 8.55 14.07
N ALA A 84 -2.05 7.65 13.63
CA ALA A 84 -2.22 6.21 13.75
C ALA A 84 -2.17 5.69 15.21
N ASP A 85 -1.59 6.46 16.13
CA ASP A 85 -1.63 6.24 17.58
C ASP A 85 -1.32 4.77 17.98
N GLY A 86 -0.18 4.29 17.56
CA GLY A 86 0.30 2.94 17.85
C GLY A 86 0.04 1.89 16.77
N LEU A 87 -0.86 2.12 15.81
CA LEU A 87 -0.94 1.24 14.64
C LEU A 87 0.30 1.42 13.76
N PRO A 88 0.80 0.32 13.16
CA PRO A 88 2.00 0.38 12.33
C PRO A 88 1.76 1.18 11.04
N VAL A 89 2.77 1.94 10.62
CA VAL A 89 2.77 2.70 9.37
C VAL A 89 3.92 2.23 8.49
N VAL A 90 3.58 1.70 7.34
CA VAL A 90 4.52 1.32 6.27
C VAL A 90 4.76 2.53 5.38
N MET A 91 6.01 2.76 4.97
CA MET A 91 6.39 3.87 4.10
C MET A 91 6.64 3.39 2.66
N GLY A 92 5.94 3.98 1.71
CA GLY A 92 6.20 3.75 0.28
C GLY A 92 7.46 4.48 -0.18
N VAL A 93 8.38 3.77 -0.85
CA VAL A 93 9.57 4.37 -1.46
C VAL A 93 9.70 3.83 -2.87
N SER A 94 9.75 4.71 -3.87
CA SER A 94 9.80 4.31 -5.28
C SER A 94 10.82 5.11 -6.08
N GLY A 95 11.29 4.55 -7.18
CA GLY A 95 12.20 5.21 -8.10
C GLY A 95 12.65 4.27 -9.23
N SER A 96 13.55 4.76 -10.07
CA SER A 96 14.05 4.02 -11.23
C SER A 96 15.49 3.53 -11.06
N ALA A 97 16.24 4.02 -10.09
CA ALA A 97 17.64 3.66 -9.88
C ALA A 97 17.90 3.36 -8.39
N LEU A 98 18.84 2.42 -8.14
CA LEU A 98 19.14 1.96 -6.79
C LEU A 98 19.63 3.08 -5.86
N ALA A 99 20.63 3.84 -6.25
CA ALA A 99 21.29 4.78 -5.35
C ALA A 99 20.35 5.88 -4.81
N PRO A 100 19.51 6.59 -5.64
CA PRO A 100 18.56 7.58 -5.11
C PRO A 100 17.46 6.97 -4.24
N VAL A 101 17.03 5.73 -4.55
CA VAL A 101 16.02 5.03 -3.73
C VAL A 101 16.60 4.64 -2.38
N LEU A 102 17.83 4.13 -2.36
CA LEU A 102 18.57 3.79 -1.15
C LEU A 102 18.76 5.02 -0.25
N GLU A 103 19.23 6.12 -0.81
CA GLU A 103 19.44 7.38 -0.07
C GLU A 103 18.13 7.88 0.55
N ARG A 104 17.03 7.89 -0.22
CA ARG A 104 15.71 8.30 0.29
C ARG A 104 15.21 7.35 1.37
N MET A 105 15.35 6.04 1.18
CA MET A 105 14.97 5.02 2.15
C MET A 105 15.69 5.23 3.49
N LEU A 106 17.00 5.46 3.46
CA LEU A 106 17.79 5.68 4.68
C LEU A 106 17.39 6.97 5.42
N ARG A 107 17.14 8.06 4.70
CA ARG A 107 16.61 9.30 5.31
C ARG A 107 15.24 9.07 5.96
N LEU A 108 14.34 8.39 5.26
CA LEU A 108 13.00 8.10 5.78
C LEU A 108 13.00 7.10 6.94
N ALA A 109 14.07 6.29 7.08
CA ALA A 109 14.23 5.40 8.21
C ALA A 109 14.38 6.15 9.55
N GLU A 110 14.91 7.39 9.52
CA GLU A 110 15.02 8.25 10.70
C GLU A 110 13.65 8.61 11.29
N HIS A 111 12.59 8.62 10.45
CA HIS A 111 11.19 8.82 10.82
C HIS A 111 10.50 7.54 11.31
N ARG A 112 11.25 6.42 11.47
CA ARG A 112 10.82 5.16 12.10
C ARG A 112 9.54 4.55 11.52
N PRO A 113 9.44 4.29 10.20
CA PRO A 113 8.36 3.49 9.65
C PRO A 113 8.41 2.05 10.20
N ALA A 114 7.29 1.35 10.20
CA ALA A 114 7.24 -0.05 10.60
C ALA A 114 7.86 -0.99 9.55
N ALA A 115 7.83 -0.60 8.28
CA ALA A 115 8.45 -1.27 7.14
C ALA A 115 8.51 -0.30 5.94
N PHE A 116 9.25 -0.69 4.91
CA PHE A 116 9.18 -0.04 3.60
C PHE A 116 8.39 -0.90 2.61
N LEU A 117 7.54 -0.26 1.79
CA LEU A 117 6.87 -0.86 0.64
C LEU A 117 7.54 -0.34 -0.63
N ILE A 118 8.24 -1.22 -1.36
CA ILE A 118 9.11 -0.82 -2.47
C ILE A 118 8.67 -1.56 -3.74
N PRO A 119 8.30 -0.84 -4.83
CA PRO A 119 8.02 -1.46 -6.11
C PRO A 119 9.31 -1.82 -6.85
N ALA A 120 9.21 -2.71 -7.83
CA ALA A 120 10.26 -2.89 -8.83
C ALA A 120 10.61 -1.53 -9.49
N PRO A 121 11.87 -1.33 -9.91
CA PRO A 121 12.27 -0.08 -10.56
C PRO A 121 11.36 0.27 -11.75
N SER A 122 10.80 1.49 -11.72
CA SER A 122 9.87 1.94 -12.75
C SER A 122 10.61 2.43 -14.00
N TYR A 123 9.95 2.37 -15.17
CA TYR A 123 10.40 2.89 -16.46
C TYR A 123 11.52 2.09 -17.12
N ILE A 124 12.60 1.74 -16.41
CA ILE A 124 13.82 1.12 -16.98
C ILE A 124 13.70 -0.38 -17.29
N ARG A 125 12.68 -1.06 -16.76
CA ARG A 125 12.36 -2.48 -17.02
C ARG A 125 13.57 -3.41 -16.88
N PRO A 126 14.14 -3.56 -15.68
CA PRO A 126 15.32 -4.40 -15.45
C PRO A 126 15.01 -5.89 -15.69
N SER A 127 16.07 -6.69 -15.92
CA SER A 127 15.98 -8.15 -15.90
C SER A 127 15.62 -8.67 -14.50
N GLN A 128 15.22 -9.94 -14.41
CA GLN A 128 14.91 -10.56 -13.12
C GLN A 128 16.14 -10.58 -12.19
N ASP A 129 17.34 -10.84 -12.72
CA ASP A 129 18.60 -10.76 -11.95
C ASP A 129 18.84 -9.35 -11.41
N GLY A 130 18.57 -8.31 -12.22
CA GLY A 130 18.67 -6.92 -11.79
C GLY A 130 17.62 -6.56 -10.72
N ILE A 131 16.43 -7.17 -10.76
CA ILE A 131 15.40 -7.05 -9.72
C ILE A 131 15.88 -7.70 -8.41
N VAL A 132 16.49 -8.89 -8.48
CA VAL A 132 17.08 -9.57 -7.31
C VAL A 132 18.17 -8.70 -6.69
N GLU A 133 19.14 -8.22 -7.49
CA GLU A 133 20.22 -7.35 -7.01
C GLU A 133 19.66 -6.08 -6.35
N TYR A 134 18.69 -5.42 -6.98
CA TYR A 134 18.06 -4.20 -6.47
C TYR A 134 17.41 -4.41 -5.10
N PHE A 135 16.57 -5.42 -4.95
CA PHE A 135 15.87 -5.66 -3.68
C PHE A 135 16.79 -6.19 -2.60
N THR A 136 17.78 -7.01 -2.95
CA THR A 136 18.79 -7.49 -1.99
C THR A 136 19.58 -6.32 -1.41
N ALA A 137 20.08 -5.41 -2.27
CA ALA A 137 20.82 -4.24 -1.81
C ALA A 137 19.98 -3.31 -0.91
N LEU A 138 18.70 -3.12 -1.23
CA LEU A 138 17.80 -2.32 -0.39
C LEU A 138 17.49 -3.01 0.94
N ALA A 139 17.27 -4.31 0.92
CA ALA A 139 16.96 -5.08 2.12
C ALA A 139 18.18 -5.22 3.06
N ASP A 140 19.38 -5.35 2.51
CA ASP A 140 20.64 -5.36 3.28
C ASP A 140 20.86 -4.05 4.03
N ALA A 141 20.54 -2.91 3.39
CA ALA A 141 20.75 -1.60 3.96
C ALA A 141 19.59 -1.11 4.85
N SER A 142 18.42 -1.71 4.74
CA SER A 142 17.23 -1.26 5.45
C SER A 142 17.27 -1.63 6.93
N PRO A 143 17.10 -0.65 7.86
CA PRO A 143 17.02 -0.94 9.30
C PRO A 143 15.66 -1.50 9.73
N VAL A 144 14.67 -1.55 8.81
CA VAL A 144 13.33 -2.09 9.05
C VAL A 144 12.93 -3.05 7.93
N PRO A 145 11.93 -3.92 8.12
CA PRO A 145 11.50 -4.86 7.09
C PRO A 145 11.14 -4.21 5.75
N VAL A 146 11.39 -4.94 4.66
CA VAL A 146 10.99 -4.58 3.30
C VAL A 146 9.83 -5.45 2.85
N LEU A 147 8.79 -4.81 2.33
CA LEU A 147 7.70 -5.43 1.60
C LEU A 147 7.90 -5.13 0.10
N LEU A 148 7.95 -6.16 -0.70
CA LEU A 148 8.00 -6.04 -2.16
C LEU A 148 6.66 -5.51 -2.67
N TYR A 149 6.68 -4.78 -3.79
CA TYR A 149 5.47 -4.32 -4.44
C TYR A 149 5.52 -4.67 -5.93
N ASP A 150 4.77 -5.69 -6.33
CA ASP A 150 4.61 -6.05 -7.73
C ASP A 150 3.41 -5.33 -8.34
N ILE A 151 3.70 -4.36 -9.23
CA ILE A 151 2.67 -3.54 -9.88
C ILE A 151 3.07 -3.23 -11.33
N PRO A 152 3.07 -4.22 -12.21
CA PRO A 152 3.62 -4.13 -13.55
C PRO A 152 2.96 -3.08 -14.44
N TYR A 153 1.66 -2.82 -14.26
CA TYR A 153 0.96 -1.78 -15.04
C TYR A 153 1.39 -0.34 -14.72
N ARG A 154 2.11 -0.12 -13.59
CA ARG A 154 2.72 1.18 -13.25
C ARG A 154 4.22 1.20 -13.48
N THR A 155 4.92 0.14 -13.13
CA THR A 155 6.38 0.08 -13.23
C THR A 155 6.85 -0.27 -14.63
N GLY A 156 6.05 -1.01 -15.39
CA GLY A 156 6.47 -1.64 -16.65
C GLY A 156 7.33 -2.90 -16.46
N ALA A 157 7.56 -3.31 -15.21
CA ALA A 157 8.31 -4.52 -14.85
C ALA A 157 7.48 -5.39 -13.91
N SER A 158 7.39 -6.68 -14.17
CA SER A 158 6.82 -7.68 -13.27
C SER A 158 7.92 -8.39 -12.50
N ILE A 159 7.61 -8.88 -11.33
CA ILE A 159 8.50 -9.75 -10.56
C ILE A 159 8.01 -11.18 -10.77
N ASP A 160 8.84 -12.03 -11.35
CA ASP A 160 8.48 -13.41 -11.64
C ASP A 160 8.43 -14.25 -10.35
N ALA A 161 7.69 -15.37 -10.39
CA ALA A 161 7.56 -16.25 -9.23
C ALA A 161 8.94 -16.73 -8.70
N GLU A 162 9.84 -17.13 -9.59
CA GLU A 162 11.18 -17.60 -9.21
C GLU A 162 11.99 -16.48 -8.53
N THR A 163 11.87 -15.25 -9.01
CA THR A 163 12.48 -14.06 -8.41
C THR A 163 11.94 -13.81 -7.01
N LEU A 164 10.61 -13.89 -6.80
CA LEU A 164 9.99 -13.76 -5.49
C LEU A 164 10.46 -14.85 -4.53
N LEU A 165 10.55 -16.10 -5.00
CA LEU A 165 11.02 -17.23 -4.19
C LEU A 165 12.52 -17.09 -3.83
N ALA A 166 13.35 -16.54 -4.72
CA ALA A 166 14.73 -16.22 -4.43
C ALA A 166 14.83 -15.11 -3.35
N LEU A 167 14.08 -14.02 -3.51
CA LEU A 167 14.04 -12.90 -2.58
C LEU A 167 13.44 -13.30 -1.21
N ALA A 168 12.56 -14.29 -1.16
CA ALA A 168 11.99 -14.83 0.07
C ALA A 168 13.01 -15.44 1.03
N ALA A 169 14.20 -15.79 0.54
CA ALA A 169 15.30 -16.27 1.36
C ALA A 169 15.99 -15.15 2.17
N HIS A 170 15.79 -13.88 1.78
CA HIS A 170 16.41 -12.74 2.47
C HIS A 170 15.73 -12.48 3.82
N PRO A 171 16.47 -12.39 4.94
CA PRO A 171 15.90 -12.31 6.28
C PRO A 171 15.06 -11.03 6.50
N ASN A 172 15.36 -9.94 5.79
CA ASN A 172 14.70 -8.65 5.95
C ASN A 172 13.60 -8.37 4.89
N ILE A 173 13.31 -9.35 4.00
CA ILE A 173 12.17 -9.30 3.08
C ILE A 173 11.04 -10.12 3.67
N HIS A 174 9.93 -9.46 4.06
CA HIS A 174 8.90 -10.09 4.89
C HIS A 174 7.60 -10.40 4.14
N GLY A 175 7.33 -9.74 3.04
CA GLY A 175 6.09 -9.94 2.32
C GLY A 175 6.04 -9.23 0.97
N ILE A 176 4.91 -9.35 0.34
CA ILE A 176 4.62 -8.73 -0.96
C ILE A 176 3.20 -8.15 -0.98
N LYS A 177 3.07 -6.93 -1.52
CA LYS A 177 1.81 -6.42 -2.06
C LYS A 177 1.75 -6.83 -3.53
N ASP A 178 0.81 -7.71 -3.87
CA ASP A 178 0.67 -8.27 -5.20
C ASP A 178 -0.45 -7.59 -6.00
N CYS A 179 -0.07 -6.85 -7.04
CA CYS A 179 -0.92 -6.32 -8.10
C CYS A 179 -0.53 -6.92 -9.47
N GLY A 180 0.15 -8.04 -9.49
CA GLY A 180 0.67 -8.64 -10.72
C GLY A 180 -0.39 -9.32 -11.60
N GLY A 181 -1.54 -9.67 -11.03
CA GLY A 181 -2.66 -10.26 -11.77
C GLY A 181 -2.44 -11.73 -12.20
N ASP A 182 -1.36 -12.37 -11.76
CA ASP A 182 -1.03 -13.77 -12.07
C ASP A 182 -1.37 -14.66 -10.86
N ALA A 183 -2.48 -15.40 -10.98
CA ALA A 183 -2.98 -16.25 -9.90
C ALA A 183 -2.05 -17.44 -9.60
N ASP A 184 -1.37 -18.02 -10.60
CA ASP A 184 -0.39 -19.09 -10.39
C ASP A 184 0.80 -18.60 -9.57
N LYS A 185 1.37 -17.47 -9.96
CA LYS A 185 2.45 -16.81 -9.20
C LYS A 185 2.03 -16.56 -7.75
N THR A 186 0.86 -15.95 -7.54
CA THR A 186 0.34 -15.65 -6.20
C THR A 186 0.22 -16.91 -5.35
N GLN A 187 -0.35 -17.99 -5.92
CA GLN A 187 -0.49 -19.28 -5.22
C GLN A 187 0.85 -19.92 -4.87
N ARG A 188 1.82 -19.88 -5.77
CA ARG A 188 3.16 -20.42 -5.55
C ARG A 188 3.87 -19.70 -4.40
N VAL A 189 3.77 -18.37 -4.34
CA VAL A 189 4.38 -17.57 -3.26
C VAL A 189 3.68 -17.83 -1.92
N ILE A 190 2.34 -17.96 -1.92
CA ILE A 190 1.57 -18.32 -0.73
C ILE A 190 1.97 -19.73 -0.23
N ALA A 191 2.07 -20.71 -1.13
CA ALA A 191 2.41 -22.08 -0.80
C ALA A 191 3.84 -22.22 -0.24
N ASP A 192 4.78 -21.39 -0.69
CA ASP A 192 6.15 -21.33 -0.14
C ASP A 192 6.17 -20.86 1.33
N GLY A 193 5.30 -19.93 1.71
CA GLY A 193 5.06 -19.51 3.08
C GLY A 193 6.11 -18.58 3.71
N ARG A 194 7.21 -18.27 3.03
CA ARG A 194 8.27 -17.37 3.54
C ARG A 194 7.91 -15.89 3.43
N LEU A 195 7.09 -15.50 2.43
CA LEU A 195 6.56 -14.15 2.26
C LEU A 195 5.09 -14.08 2.68
N GLN A 196 4.73 -13.05 3.41
CA GLN A 196 3.34 -12.71 3.66
C GLN A 196 2.76 -12.03 2.42
N VAL A 197 1.75 -12.64 1.81
CA VAL A 197 1.13 -12.13 0.58
C VAL A 197 -0.09 -11.30 0.92
N LEU A 198 -0.08 -10.03 0.48
CA LEU A 198 -1.20 -9.10 0.61
C LEU A 198 -1.76 -8.78 -0.79
N ALA A 199 -3.07 -8.88 -0.94
CA ALA A 199 -3.72 -8.41 -2.16
C ALA A 199 -3.46 -6.91 -2.36
N GLY A 200 -3.01 -6.53 -3.54
CA GLY A 200 -2.83 -5.14 -3.93
C GLY A 200 -3.91 -4.64 -4.87
N GLU A 201 -4.58 -5.56 -5.59
CA GLU A 201 -5.74 -5.28 -6.43
C GLU A 201 -7.03 -5.46 -5.62
N ASP A 202 -7.82 -4.40 -5.53
CA ASP A 202 -9.01 -4.34 -4.68
C ASP A 202 -10.05 -5.41 -5.05
N ALA A 203 -10.19 -5.74 -6.32
CA ALA A 203 -11.10 -6.78 -6.80
C ALA A 203 -10.62 -8.21 -6.48
N GLN A 204 -9.35 -8.41 -6.12
CA GLN A 204 -8.77 -9.73 -5.89
C GLN A 204 -8.69 -10.10 -4.40
N VAL A 205 -9.07 -9.20 -3.48
CA VAL A 205 -8.95 -9.40 -2.03
C VAL A 205 -9.52 -10.74 -1.60
N PHE A 206 -10.77 -11.03 -1.93
CA PHE A 206 -11.44 -12.29 -1.54
C PHE A 206 -10.69 -13.53 -2.07
N GLY A 207 -10.29 -13.51 -3.36
CA GLY A 207 -9.55 -14.62 -3.96
C GLY A 207 -8.19 -14.86 -3.31
N THR A 208 -7.42 -13.79 -3.05
CA THR A 208 -6.12 -13.87 -2.38
C THR A 208 -6.26 -14.41 -0.96
N LEU A 209 -7.26 -13.95 -0.20
CA LEU A 209 -7.53 -14.46 1.15
C LEU A 209 -7.91 -15.95 1.13
N CYS A 210 -8.76 -16.37 0.20
CA CYS A 210 -9.15 -17.78 0.06
C CYS A 210 -7.96 -18.67 -0.34
N ALA A 211 -6.98 -18.13 -1.07
CA ALA A 211 -5.75 -18.85 -1.42
C ALA A 211 -4.75 -18.94 -0.25
N GLY A 212 -4.98 -18.22 0.85
CA GLY A 212 -4.11 -18.20 2.03
C GLY A 212 -3.28 -16.91 2.17
N GLY A 213 -3.55 -15.87 1.39
CA GLY A 213 -3.01 -14.54 1.61
C GLY A 213 -3.42 -13.98 2.97
N VAL A 214 -2.57 -13.15 3.58
CA VAL A 214 -2.74 -12.71 4.97
C VAL A 214 -3.63 -11.48 5.12
N GLY A 215 -3.84 -10.72 4.03
CA GLY A 215 -4.58 -9.45 4.08
C GLY A 215 -4.53 -8.70 2.76
N ALA A 216 -4.71 -7.38 2.83
CA ALA A 216 -4.69 -6.53 1.64
C ALA A 216 -4.21 -5.10 1.95
N ILE A 217 -3.58 -4.47 0.96
CA ILE A 217 -3.24 -3.04 0.93
C ILE A 217 -4.02 -2.41 -0.22
N ILE A 218 -5.19 -1.83 0.05
CA ILE A 218 -6.18 -1.50 -0.98
C ILE A 218 -6.77 -0.11 -0.84
N ALA A 219 -6.97 0.57 -1.97
CA ALA A 219 -7.49 1.94 -2.00
C ALA A 219 -8.99 2.01 -1.63
N ALA A 220 -9.79 1.01 -2.03
CA ALA A 220 -11.21 0.95 -1.73
C ALA A 220 -11.52 0.82 -0.23
N ALA A 221 -10.54 0.43 0.59
CA ALA A 221 -10.69 0.43 2.05
C ALA A 221 -10.98 1.82 2.65
N HIS A 222 -10.74 2.91 1.91
CA HIS A 222 -11.19 4.24 2.33
C HIS A 222 -12.72 4.40 2.33
N VAL A 223 -13.41 3.64 1.51
CA VAL A 223 -14.84 3.86 1.23
C VAL A 223 -15.74 3.07 2.18
N ARG A 224 -15.49 1.79 2.33
CA ARG A 224 -16.26 0.88 3.21
C ARG A 224 -15.28 -0.01 3.99
N THR A 225 -14.43 0.62 4.78
CA THR A 225 -13.36 0.00 5.55
C THR A 225 -13.86 -1.20 6.35
N GLU A 226 -14.97 -1.02 7.05
CA GLU A 226 -15.58 -2.02 7.93
C GLU A 226 -15.97 -3.32 7.18
N LEU A 227 -16.39 -3.21 5.91
CA LEU A 227 -16.77 -4.38 5.12
C LEU A 227 -15.56 -5.17 4.65
N PHE A 228 -14.45 -4.49 4.33
CA PHE A 228 -13.19 -5.17 4.02
C PHE A 228 -12.60 -5.85 5.24
N VAL A 229 -12.65 -5.20 6.41
CA VAL A 229 -12.21 -5.79 7.69
C VAL A 229 -13.04 -7.02 8.01
N GLU A 230 -14.38 -6.93 7.87
CA GLU A 230 -15.28 -8.08 8.07
C GLU A 230 -15.03 -9.20 7.06
N MET A 231 -14.72 -8.87 5.80
CA MET A 231 -14.39 -9.88 4.79
C MET A 231 -13.15 -10.70 5.19
N VAL A 232 -12.09 -10.04 5.68
CA VAL A 232 -10.89 -10.72 6.19
C VAL A 232 -11.26 -11.63 7.35
N ARG A 233 -12.02 -11.12 8.33
CA ARG A 233 -12.47 -11.88 9.49
C ARG A 233 -13.31 -13.08 9.08
N ALA A 234 -14.26 -12.89 8.17
CA ALA A 234 -15.13 -13.96 7.70
C ALA A 234 -14.36 -15.10 7.02
N VAL A 235 -13.31 -14.79 6.23
CA VAL A 235 -12.44 -15.84 5.64
C VAL A 235 -11.66 -16.57 6.74
N GLN A 236 -11.06 -15.84 7.69
CA GLN A 236 -10.30 -16.43 8.80
C GLN A 236 -11.17 -17.34 9.69
N GLU A 237 -12.44 -16.99 9.88
CA GLU A 237 -13.43 -17.76 10.62
C GLU A 237 -14.12 -18.84 9.76
N GLN A 238 -13.68 -19.06 8.52
CA GLN A 238 -14.23 -20.02 7.56
C GLN A 238 -15.71 -19.75 7.16
N ARG A 239 -16.20 -18.54 7.35
CA ARG A 239 -17.51 -18.06 6.91
C ARG A 239 -17.47 -17.59 5.46
N LEU A 240 -17.10 -18.49 4.54
CA LEU A 240 -16.84 -18.15 3.13
C LEU A 240 -18.06 -17.60 2.40
N ASN A 241 -19.27 -18.01 2.77
CA ASN A 241 -20.50 -17.47 2.17
C ASN A 241 -20.67 -15.98 2.50
N ASP A 242 -20.40 -15.59 3.75
CA ASP A 242 -20.50 -14.20 4.19
C ASP A 242 -19.43 -13.35 3.49
N ALA A 243 -18.19 -13.83 3.48
CA ALA A 243 -17.09 -13.14 2.79
C ALA A 243 -17.38 -12.93 1.29
N ARG A 244 -17.99 -13.93 0.62
CA ARG A 244 -18.38 -13.84 -0.79
C ARG A 244 -19.50 -12.82 -1.01
N GLN A 245 -20.47 -12.74 -0.11
CA GLN A 245 -21.52 -11.72 -0.18
C GLN A 245 -20.95 -10.32 -0.06
N LEU A 246 -20.03 -10.09 0.88
CA LEU A 246 -19.29 -8.82 1.04
C LEU A 246 -18.51 -8.47 -0.22
N HIS A 247 -17.78 -9.43 -0.79
CA HIS A 247 -17.06 -9.24 -2.06
C HIS A 247 -17.98 -8.80 -3.20
N HIS A 248 -19.13 -9.47 -3.35
CA HIS A 248 -20.10 -9.12 -4.39
C HIS A 248 -20.73 -7.73 -4.17
N ALA A 249 -21.03 -7.38 -2.91
CA ALA A 249 -21.56 -6.07 -2.56
C ALA A 249 -20.57 -4.93 -2.87
N LEU A 250 -19.28 -5.15 -2.59
CA LEU A 250 -18.22 -4.16 -2.82
C LEU A 250 -17.81 -4.04 -4.31
N ALA A 251 -18.02 -5.06 -5.13
CA ALA A 251 -17.56 -5.08 -6.51
C ALA A 251 -18.03 -3.90 -7.39
N PRO A 252 -19.27 -3.39 -7.30
CA PRO A 252 -19.69 -2.19 -8.05
C PRO A 252 -18.91 -0.94 -7.65
N VAL A 253 -18.68 -0.74 -6.36
CA VAL A 253 -17.91 0.39 -5.82
C VAL A 253 -16.45 0.32 -6.28
N ILE A 254 -15.82 -0.85 -6.19
CA ILE A 254 -14.45 -1.07 -6.66
C ILE A 254 -14.33 -0.71 -8.14
N ARG A 255 -15.25 -1.18 -9.01
CA ARG A 255 -15.20 -0.84 -10.44
C ARG A 255 -15.26 0.65 -10.70
N LEU A 256 -16.07 1.39 -9.98
CA LEU A 256 -16.15 2.86 -10.12
C LEU A 256 -14.90 3.58 -9.59
N LEU A 257 -14.32 3.11 -8.49
CA LEU A 257 -13.06 3.67 -7.95
C LEU A 257 -11.90 3.53 -8.95
N PHE A 258 -11.92 2.54 -9.81
CA PHE A 258 -10.89 2.30 -10.82
C PHE A 258 -11.35 2.58 -12.27
N ALA A 259 -12.51 3.22 -12.46
CA ALA A 259 -12.97 3.68 -13.77
C ALA A 259 -12.15 4.86 -14.33
N ALA A 260 -11.38 5.52 -13.49
CA ALA A 260 -10.36 6.49 -13.86
C ALA A 260 -9.10 6.27 -12.98
N THR A 261 -8.04 7.00 -13.28
CA THR A 261 -6.75 6.80 -12.59
C THR A 261 -6.86 7.08 -11.09
N ASN A 262 -6.54 6.08 -10.26
CA ASN A 262 -6.44 6.23 -8.81
C ASN A 262 -5.28 7.21 -8.46
N PRO A 263 -5.51 8.23 -7.55
CA PRO A 263 -6.62 8.35 -6.62
C PRO A 263 -7.75 9.31 -7.05
N GLY A 264 -7.86 9.72 -8.31
CA GLY A 264 -8.86 10.70 -8.75
C GLY A 264 -10.30 10.38 -8.30
N PRO A 265 -10.88 9.21 -8.63
CA PRO A 265 -12.23 8.84 -8.20
C PRO A 265 -12.38 8.76 -6.68
N LEU A 266 -11.35 8.25 -5.99
CA LEU A 266 -11.34 8.15 -4.54
C LEU A 266 -11.39 9.53 -3.88
N LYS A 267 -10.57 10.48 -4.33
CA LYS A 267 -10.59 11.86 -3.81
C LYS A 267 -11.90 12.58 -4.11
N ALA A 268 -12.52 12.33 -5.27
CA ALA A 268 -13.83 12.87 -5.60
C ALA A 268 -14.90 12.40 -4.60
N TRP A 269 -14.90 11.11 -4.25
CA TRP A 269 -15.80 10.55 -3.23
C TRP A 269 -15.51 11.12 -1.83
N LEU A 270 -14.25 11.14 -1.40
CA LEU A 270 -13.85 11.71 -0.12
C LEU A 270 -14.22 13.19 0.01
N ALA A 271 -14.18 13.94 -1.09
CA ALA A 271 -14.60 15.34 -1.12
C ALA A 271 -16.12 15.49 -1.01
N ALA A 272 -16.89 14.61 -1.66
CA ALA A 272 -18.35 14.58 -1.52
C ALA A 272 -18.77 14.29 -0.06
N GLU A 273 -18.00 13.46 0.64
CA GLU A 273 -18.16 13.19 2.09
C GLU A 273 -17.59 14.32 2.98
N GLY A 274 -17.08 15.40 2.41
CA GLY A 274 -16.52 16.53 3.16
C GLY A 274 -15.21 16.24 3.91
N GLN A 275 -14.50 15.17 3.56
CA GLN A 275 -13.32 14.72 4.29
C GLN A 275 -12.02 15.35 3.78
N VAL A 276 -11.95 15.62 2.47
CA VAL A 276 -10.80 16.27 1.80
C VAL A 276 -11.29 17.24 0.74
N LYS A 277 -10.41 18.03 0.14
CA LYS A 277 -10.69 18.74 -1.11
C LYS A 277 -10.45 17.81 -2.32
N ASN A 278 -11.25 17.95 -3.40
CA ASN A 278 -11.04 17.20 -4.64
C ASN A 278 -9.87 17.81 -5.45
N VAL A 279 -8.69 17.84 -4.85
CA VAL A 279 -7.47 18.44 -5.39
C VAL A 279 -6.41 17.36 -5.55
N LEU A 280 -5.82 17.31 -6.75
CA LEU A 280 -4.67 16.46 -7.08
C LEU A 280 -3.55 17.34 -7.62
N ARG A 281 -2.30 16.88 -7.50
CA ARG A 281 -1.15 17.53 -8.15
C ARG A 281 -0.92 16.97 -9.55
N ALA A 282 -0.54 17.84 -10.49
CA ALA A 282 -0.18 17.42 -11.84
C ALA A 282 0.94 16.37 -11.80
N PRO A 283 0.94 15.38 -12.71
CA PRO A 283 0.06 15.25 -13.88
C PRO A 283 -1.31 14.59 -13.59
N MET A 284 -1.62 14.30 -12.33
CA MET A 284 -2.91 13.73 -11.95
C MET A 284 -4.02 14.76 -12.07
N ALA A 285 -5.22 14.30 -12.44
CA ALA A 285 -6.40 15.14 -12.60
C ALA A 285 -7.57 14.58 -11.77
N ALA A 286 -8.47 15.47 -11.35
CA ALA A 286 -9.70 15.08 -10.68
C ALA A 286 -10.59 14.22 -11.59
N ALA A 287 -11.32 13.28 -11.01
CA ALA A 287 -12.34 12.53 -11.73
C ALA A 287 -13.51 13.44 -12.13
N SER A 288 -14.28 13.03 -13.13
CA SER A 288 -15.46 13.78 -13.57
C SER A 288 -16.52 13.81 -12.46
N GLU A 289 -17.32 14.88 -12.43
CA GLU A 289 -18.45 15.00 -11.49
C GLU A 289 -19.42 13.83 -11.61
N ALA A 290 -19.70 13.38 -12.85
CA ALA A 290 -20.58 12.24 -13.11
C ALA A 290 -20.04 10.94 -12.45
N LEU A 291 -18.73 10.71 -12.48
CA LEU A 291 -18.12 9.56 -11.80
C LEU A 291 -18.19 9.71 -10.28
N GLY A 292 -17.97 10.92 -9.76
CA GLY A 292 -18.12 11.22 -8.33
C GLY A 292 -19.53 10.94 -7.83
N GLN A 293 -20.55 11.38 -8.55
CA GLN A 293 -21.98 11.12 -8.24
C GLN A 293 -22.32 9.63 -8.29
N ALA A 294 -21.87 8.92 -9.36
CA ALA A 294 -22.07 7.48 -9.46
C ALA A 294 -21.46 6.70 -8.29
N LEU A 295 -20.29 7.15 -7.80
CA LEU A 295 -19.65 6.58 -6.62
C LEU A 295 -20.49 6.78 -5.36
N VAL A 296 -20.97 8.01 -5.09
CA VAL A 296 -21.82 8.31 -3.93
C VAL A 296 -23.06 7.42 -3.93
N GLU A 297 -23.73 7.30 -5.10
CA GLU A 297 -24.91 6.42 -5.24
C GLU A 297 -24.57 4.94 -5.01
N ALA A 298 -23.46 4.45 -5.58
CA ALA A 298 -23.07 3.06 -5.44
C ALA A 298 -22.72 2.71 -3.99
N VAL A 299 -22.00 3.60 -3.30
CA VAL A 299 -21.64 3.43 -1.87
C VAL A 299 -22.88 3.45 -0.99
N GLY A 300 -23.87 4.30 -1.29
CA GLY A 300 -25.13 4.36 -0.54
C GLY A 300 -26.00 3.10 -0.63
N ARG A 301 -25.68 2.18 -1.57
CA ARG A 301 -26.39 0.89 -1.75
C ARG A 301 -25.69 -0.29 -1.06
N VAL A 302 -24.51 -0.10 -0.53
CA VAL A 302 -23.65 -1.09 0.12
C VAL A 302 -23.53 -0.79 1.62
#